data_6aa676b6a471ee374f773dc0fc4810fb
#
_entry.id   6aa676b6a471ee374f773dc0fc4810fb
#
_cell.length_a   1.000
_cell.length_b   1.000
_cell.length_c   1.000
_cell.angle_alpha   90.00
_cell.angle_beta   90.00
_cell.angle_gamma   90.00
#
_symmetry.space_group_name_H-M   'P 1'
#
loop_
_entity.id
_entity.type
_entity.pdbx_description
1 polymer ?
#
loop_
_entity_poly.entity_id
_entity_poly.type
_entity_poly.pdbx_seq_one_letter_code
_entity_poly.pdbx_strand_id
1 'polypeptide(L)'
;SSDLKHAMEEMSARTPERGAQMVARAWLDPQYKQRLLEDGSAAAEALGFAVPGLKLIVVENTEQIHNVIVCTLCSCYPRILLGLPPEWYKSRDYRSRVVREPRAVLAEFGTVLPNEVQIRVHDSTADMRYMVLPLRPANTADLNEAQLAALVTRDSLIGVKRALNHAAQ
;
A
#
# COMPACT_ATOMS: atom_id res chain seq x y z
N SER A 1 7.79 29.66 -5.02
CA SER A 1 9.17 29.73 -4.55
C SER A 1 9.73 28.32 -4.28
N SER A 2 11.04 28.18 -4.30
CA SER A 2 11.71 26.89 -4.03
C SER A 2 11.43 26.38 -2.62
N ASP A 3 11.29 27.27 -1.64
CA ASP A 3 11.01 26.90 -0.25
C ASP A 3 9.61 26.31 -0.08
N LEU A 4 8.63 26.91 -0.75
CA LEU A 4 7.27 26.38 -0.72
C LEU A 4 7.19 25.01 -1.40
N LYS A 5 7.82 24.86 -2.54
CA LYS A 5 7.88 23.59 -3.26
C LYS A 5 8.53 22.51 -2.39
N HIS A 6 9.66 22.81 -1.77
CA HIS A 6 10.36 21.88 -0.87
C HIS A 6 9.50 21.48 0.32
N ALA A 7 8.83 22.45 0.96
CA ALA A 7 7.92 22.16 2.06
C ALA A 7 6.74 21.26 1.63
N MET A 8 6.19 21.48 0.44
CA MET A 8 5.11 20.65 -0.10
C MET A 8 5.61 19.23 -0.41
N GLU A 9 6.81 19.08 -0.95
CA GLU A 9 7.43 17.78 -1.20
C GLU A 9 7.67 17.03 0.10
N GLU A 10 8.14 17.70 1.14
CA GLU A 10 8.33 17.08 2.46
C GLU A 10 6.99 16.65 3.08
N MET A 11 5.95 17.45 2.97
CA MET A 11 4.62 17.11 3.45
C MET A 11 4.06 15.89 2.72
N SER A 12 4.20 15.87 1.39
CA SER A 12 3.75 14.73 0.58
C SER A 12 4.47 13.45 0.97
N ALA A 13 5.78 13.52 1.29
CA ALA A 13 6.56 12.36 1.73
C ALA A 13 6.15 11.83 3.11
N ARG A 14 5.38 12.60 3.91
CA ARG A 14 4.88 12.18 5.22
C ARG A 14 3.52 11.50 5.17
N THR A 15 2.88 11.47 4.01
CA THR A 15 1.54 10.94 3.79
C THR A 15 1.60 9.76 2.80
N PRO A 16 0.55 8.92 2.72
CA PRO A 16 0.49 7.85 1.76
C PRO A 16 0.14 8.29 0.33
N GLU A 17 0.16 9.59 0.06
CA GLU A 17 -0.31 10.17 -1.21
C GLU A 17 0.41 9.59 -2.43
N ARG A 18 1.73 9.42 -2.35
CA ARG A 18 2.51 8.89 -3.48
C ARG A 18 2.15 7.44 -3.78
N GLY A 19 2.04 6.62 -2.76
CA GLY A 19 1.57 5.25 -2.90
C GLY A 19 0.14 5.19 -3.46
N ALA A 20 -0.73 6.08 -2.99
CA ALA A 20 -2.10 6.17 -3.49
C ALA A 20 -2.15 6.54 -4.97
N GLN A 21 -1.30 7.45 -5.42
CA GLN A 21 -1.19 7.81 -6.85
C GLN A 21 -0.74 6.63 -7.70
N MET A 22 0.23 5.85 -7.21
CA MET A 22 0.69 4.66 -7.90
C MET A 22 -0.43 3.62 -8.06
N VAL A 23 -1.20 3.40 -7.00
CA VAL A 23 -2.34 2.48 -7.01
C VAL A 23 -3.42 2.96 -7.98
N ALA A 24 -3.81 4.22 -7.91
CA ALA A 24 -4.82 4.79 -8.80
C ALA A 24 -4.41 4.67 -10.28
N ARG A 25 -3.15 4.94 -10.59
CA ARG A 25 -2.62 4.78 -11.94
C ARG A 25 -2.70 3.31 -12.37
N ALA A 26 -2.35 2.38 -11.49
CA ALA A 26 -2.41 0.95 -11.79
C ALA A 26 -3.83 0.47 -12.04
N TRP A 27 -4.80 1.02 -11.32
CA TRP A 27 -6.21 0.67 -11.53
C TRP A 27 -6.75 1.16 -12.89
N LEU A 28 -6.18 2.24 -13.43
CA LEU A 28 -6.63 2.83 -14.70
C LEU A 28 -5.82 2.35 -15.90
N ASP A 29 -4.56 2.00 -15.70
CA ASP A 29 -3.63 1.70 -16.79
C ASP A 29 -3.02 0.30 -16.59
N PRO A 30 -3.50 -0.70 -17.36
CA PRO A 30 -2.99 -2.07 -17.25
C PRO A 30 -1.48 -2.20 -17.53
N GLN A 31 -0.92 -1.36 -18.41
CA GLN A 31 0.51 -1.38 -18.70
C GLN A 31 1.31 -0.88 -17.51
N TYR A 32 0.85 0.19 -16.86
CA TYR A 32 1.48 0.68 -15.64
C TYR A 32 1.38 -0.36 -14.52
N LYS A 33 0.22 -1.00 -14.36
CA LYS A 33 0.03 -2.06 -13.38
C LYS A 33 1.03 -3.19 -13.58
N GLN A 34 1.22 -3.64 -14.81
CA GLN A 34 2.17 -4.68 -15.11
C GLN A 34 3.59 -4.28 -14.71
N ARG A 35 4.00 -3.05 -15.05
CA ARG A 35 5.31 -2.51 -14.65
C ARG A 35 5.44 -2.44 -13.13
N LEU A 36 4.39 -1.98 -12.45
CA LEU A 36 4.35 -1.87 -10.99
C LEU A 36 4.60 -3.21 -10.32
N LEU A 37 3.98 -4.28 -10.82
CA LEU A 37 4.12 -5.62 -10.26
C LEU A 37 5.45 -6.29 -10.62
N GLU A 38 6.07 -5.90 -11.73
CA GLU A 38 7.37 -6.43 -12.15
C GLU A 38 8.55 -5.70 -11.48
N ASP A 39 8.45 -4.38 -11.36
CA ASP A 39 9.50 -3.53 -10.79
C ASP A 39 8.87 -2.29 -10.15
N GLY A 40 8.57 -2.41 -8.87
CA GLY A 40 7.92 -1.34 -8.12
C GLY A 40 8.76 -0.06 -8.06
N SER A 41 10.08 -0.20 -7.94
CA SER A 41 10.98 0.96 -7.88
C SER A 41 10.97 1.75 -9.19
N ALA A 42 11.03 1.05 -10.33
CA ALA A 42 10.95 1.69 -11.64
C ALA A 42 9.58 2.36 -11.86
N ALA A 43 8.51 1.72 -11.42
CA ALA A 43 7.16 2.28 -11.52
C ALA A 43 7.01 3.55 -10.66
N ALA A 44 7.59 3.59 -9.47
CA ALA A 44 7.62 4.79 -8.64
C ALA A 44 8.39 5.91 -9.33
N GLU A 45 9.55 5.59 -9.89
CA GLU A 45 10.40 6.54 -10.59
C GLU A 45 9.70 7.14 -11.81
N ALA A 46 8.92 6.34 -12.52
CA ALA A 46 8.14 6.80 -13.68
C ALA A 46 7.12 7.88 -13.33
N LEU A 47 6.68 7.96 -12.07
CA LEU A 47 5.81 9.01 -11.57
C LEU A 47 6.58 10.12 -10.83
N GLY A 48 7.91 10.09 -10.85
CA GLY A 48 8.75 11.08 -10.20
C GLY A 48 9.06 10.79 -8.74
N PHE A 49 8.79 9.57 -8.25
CA PHE A 49 9.02 9.18 -6.87
C PHE A 49 10.25 8.28 -6.78
N ALA A 50 11.44 8.88 -6.68
CA ALA A 50 12.66 8.10 -6.56
C ALA A 50 12.74 7.38 -5.20
N VAL A 51 13.15 6.11 -5.21
CA VAL A 51 13.36 5.29 -4.01
C VAL A 51 14.79 4.74 -4.04
N PRO A 52 15.81 5.61 -3.91
CA PRO A 52 17.21 5.20 -4.10
C PRO A 52 17.64 4.17 -3.07
N GLY A 53 18.39 3.16 -3.52
CA GLY A 53 18.92 2.12 -2.66
C GLY A 53 17.89 1.15 -2.10
N LEU A 54 16.66 1.20 -2.60
CA LEU A 54 15.55 0.40 -2.10
C LEU A 54 14.90 -0.41 -3.21
N LYS A 55 14.71 -1.70 -2.99
CA LYS A 55 13.89 -2.52 -3.87
C LYS A 55 12.46 -2.51 -3.35
N LEU A 56 11.55 -1.93 -4.11
CA LEU A 56 10.12 -1.94 -3.82
C LEU A 56 9.46 -3.11 -4.53
N ILE A 57 8.79 -3.96 -3.77
CA ILE A 57 7.99 -5.06 -4.30
C ILE A 57 6.52 -4.76 -4.01
N VAL A 58 5.72 -4.70 -5.06
CA VAL A 58 4.27 -4.48 -4.96
C VAL A 58 3.56 -5.81 -5.15
N VAL A 59 2.70 -6.13 -4.20
CA VAL A 59 1.94 -7.38 -4.18
C VAL A 59 0.47 -7.10 -4.41
N GLU A 60 -0.13 -7.83 -5.35
CA GLU A 60 -1.49 -7.57 -5.80
C GLU A 60 -2.53 -8.36 -5.02
N ASN A 61 -3.51 -7.64 -4.45
CA ASN A 61 -4.72 -8.26 -3.93
C ASN A 61 -5.65 -8.63 -5.08
N THR A 62 -6.18 -9.84 -5.03
CA THR A 62 -7.20 -10.34 -5.95
C THR A 62 -8.41 -10.81 -5.13
N GLU A 63 -9.43 -11.30 -5.80
CA GLU A 63 -10.57 -11.87 -5.07
C GLU A 63 -10.21 -13.15 -4.31
N GLN A 64 -9.13 -13.83 -4.70
CA GLN A 64 -8.65 -15.06 -4.08
C GLN A 64 -7.50 -14.85 -3.10
N ILE A 65 -6.79 -13.73 -3.19
CA ILE A 65 -5.56 -13.49 -2.42
C ILE A 65 -5.63 -12.12 -1.77
N HIS A 66 -5.33 -12.07 -0.47
CA HIS A 66 -5.18 -10.84 0.29
C HIS A 66 -3.78 -10.79 0.89
N ASN A 67 -3.05 -9.71 0.61
CA ASN A 67 -1.69 -9.52 1.08
C ASN A 67 -1.65 -8.55 2.26
N VAL A 68 -0.72 -8.79 3.17
CA VAL A 68 -0.43 -7.87 4.28
C VAL A 68 1.08 -7.81 4.48
N ILE A 69 1.58 -6.64 4.82
CA ILE A 69 3.02 -6.42 5.01
C ILE A 69 3.35 -6.25 6.49
N VAL A 70 4.58 -6.62 6.83
CA VAL A 70 5.13 -6.51 8.19
C VAL A 70 6.65 -6.37 8.09
N CYS A 71 7.29 -5.91 9.16
CA CYS A 71 8.73 -6.14 9.36
C CYS A 71 8.89 -6.83 10.71
N THR A 72 9.27 -8.11 10.71
CA THR A 72 9.39 -8.90 11.94
C THR A 72 10.62 -8.53 12.76
N LEU A 73 11.66 -7.98 12.12
CA LEU A 73 12.92 -7.64 12.79
C LEU A 73 12.93 -6.23 13.37
N CYS A 74 12.25 -5.29 12.73
CA CYS A 74 12.29 -3.88 13.14
C CYS A 74 11.05 -3.13 12.66
N SER A 75 11.24 -2.06 11.88
CA SER A 75 10.13 -1.23 11.39
C SER A 75 10.31 -0.83 9.92
N CYS A 76 10.93 -1.71 9.12
CA CYS A 76 11.17 -1.44 7.71
C CYS A 76 9.85 -1.22 6.94
N TYR A 77 9.79 -0.12 6.21
CA TYR A 77 8.56 0.40 5.66
C TYR A 77 8.89 1.33 4.48
N PRO A 78 8.13 1.31 3.39
CA PRO A 78 8.43 2.19 2.25
C PRO A 78 7.96 3.63 2.52
N ARG A 79 8.66 4.34 3.39
CA ARG A 79 8.28 5.66 3.91
C ARG A 79 8.07 6.73 2.84
N ILE A 80 8.88 6.71 1.79
CA ILE A 80 8.78 7.69 0.70
C ILE A 80 7.38 7.64 0.05
N LEU A 81 6.79 6.46 0.00
CA LEU A 81 5.53 6.21 -0.69
C LEU A 81 4.32 6.18 0.25
N LEU A 82 4.48 5.64 1.45
CA LEU A 82 3.39 5.45 2.41
C LEU A 82 3.38 6.48 3.54
N GLY A 83 4.40 7.32 3.62
CA GLY A 83 4.55 8.29 4.72
C GLY A 83 5.09 7.63 5.98
N LEU A 84 4.74 8.18 7.14
CA LEU A 84 5.21 7.64 8.42
C LEU A 84 4.46 6.36 8.77
N PRO A 85 5.14 5.32 9.26
CA PRO A 85 4.47 4.12 9.71
C PRO A 85 3.63 4.40 10.96
N PRO A 86 2.46 3.76 11.10
CA PRO A 86 1.68 3.87 12.33
C PRO A 86 2.42 3.19 13.49
N GLU A 87 2.16 3.64 14.71
CA GLU A 87 2.83 3.09 15.89
C GLU A 87 2.58 1.59 16.07
N TRP A 88 1.35 1.12 15.77
CA TRP A 88 1.04 -0.30 15.90
C TRP A 88 1.85 -1.18 14.94
N TYR A 89 2.29 -0.65 13.79
CA TYR A 89 3.13 -1.38 12.83
C TYR A 89 4.46 -1.81 13.44
N LYS A 90 5.00 -0.98 14.33
CA LYS A 90 6.27 -1.23 15.01
C LYS A 90 6.12 -2.08 16.27
N SER A 91 4.90 -2.28 16.76
CA SER A 91 4.64 -2.99 18.00
C SER A 91 5.02 -4.47 17.90
N ARG A 92 5.49 -5.04 19.01
CA ARG A 92 5.75 -6.48 19.09
C ARG A 92 4.51 -7.30 18.82
N ASP A 93 3.37 -6.82 19.29
CA ASP A 93 2.10 -7.50 19.15
C ASP A 93 1.78 -7.71 17.66
N TYR A 94 1.76 -6.64 16.86
CA TYR A 94 1.51 -6.74 15.44
C TYR A 94 2.54 -7.62 14.73
N ARG A 95 3.84 -7.35 15.00
CA ARG A 95 4.96 -8.02 14.30
C ARG A 95 4.97 -9.52 14.52
N SER A 96 4.57 -9.99 15.71
CA SER A 96 4.52 -11.43 16.00
C SER A 96 3.21 -12.06 15.59
N ARG A 97 2.07 -11.40 15.84
CA ARG A 97 0.75 -11.99 15.64
C ARG A 97 0.36 -12.03 14.17
N VAL A 98 0.70 -11.04 13.37
CA VAL A 98 0.31 -11.02 11.95
C VAL A 98 0.92 -12.20 11.18
N VAL A 99 2.10 -12.67 11.58
CA VAL A 99 2.73 -13.83 10.97
C VAL A 99 2.05 -15.14 11.38
N ARG A 100 1.68 -15.25 12.67
CA ARG A 100 1.11 -16.48 13.21
C ARG A 100 -0.40 -16.61 12.98
N GLU A 101 -1.12 -15.49 13.07
CA GLU A 101 -2.57 -15.48 13.00
C GLU A 101 -3.08 -14.27 12.19
N PRO A 102 -2.68 -14.16 10.88
CA PRO A 102 -3.01 -12.98 10.10
C PRO A 102 -4.52 -12.73 9.97
N ARG A 103 -5.30 -13.77 9.82
CA ARG A 103 -6.76 -13.63 9.67
C ARG A 103 -7.40 -13.00 10.90
N ALA A 104 -6.98 -13.41 12.10
CA ALA A 104 -7.46 -12.85 13.35
C ALA A 104 -7.03 -11.38 13.50
N VAL A 105 -5.78 -11.07 13.16
CA VAL A 105 -5.29 -9.69 13.22
C VAL A 105 -6.07 -8.79 12.26
N LEU A 106 -6.30 -9.23 11.04
CA LEU A 106 -7.08 -8.46 10.06
C LEU A 106 -8.52 -8.21 10.57
N ALA A 107 -9.12 -9.21 11.21
CA ALA A 107 -10.46 -9.06 11.79
C ALA A 107 -10.48 -7.96 12.87
N GLU A 108 -9.42 -7.84 13.67
CA GLU A 108 -9.31 -6.78 14.68
C GLU A 108 -9.25 -5.38 14.03
N PHE A 109 -8.77 -5.26 12.80
CA PHE A 109 -8.85 -4.03 12.03
C PHE A 109 -10.20 -3.81 11.34
N GLY A 110 -11.12 -4.76 11.50
CA GLY A 110 -12.42 -4.71 10.83
C GLY A 110 -12.45 -5.35 9.45
N THR A 111 -11.37 -6.04 9.06
CA THR A 111 -11.26 -6.70 7.76
C THR A 111 -11.54 -8.19 7.94
N VAL A 112 -12.79 -8.57 7.70
CA VAL A 112 -13.23 -9.97 7.78
C VAL A 112 -13.29 -10.54 6.37
N LEU A 113 -12.43 -11.50 6.10
CA LEU A 113 -12.29 -12.12 4.78
C LEU A 113 -12.97 -13.49 4.75
N PRO A 114 -13.60 -13.86 3.61
CA PRO A 114 -14.10 -15.23 3.43
C PRO A 114 -12.99 -16.27 3.64
N ASN A 115 -13.35 -17.45 4.11
CA ASN A 115 -12.36 -18.51 4.37
C ASN A 115 -11.61 -18.96 3.13
N GLU A 116 -12.20 -18.78 1.94
CA GLU A 116 -11.62 -19.15 0.66
C GLU A 116 -10.50 -18.19 0.24
N VAL A 117 -10.45 -17.00 0.81
CA VAL A 117 -9.40 -16.02 0.49
C VAL A 117 -8.11 -16.41 1.20
N GLN A 118 -7.06 -16.61 0.42
CA GLN A 118 -5.73 -16.89 0.95
C GLN A 118 -5.09 -15.60 1.44
N ILE A 119 -4.53 -15.62 2.64
CA ILE A 119 -3.80 -14.47 3.18
C ILE A 119 -2.31 -14.74 3.05
N ARG A 120 -1.58 -13.79 2.46
CA ARG A 120 -0.13 -13.84 2.32
C ARG A 120 0.50 -12.72 3.12
N VAL A 121 1.45 -13.07 3.97
CA VAL A 121 2.19 -12.11 4.81
C VAL A 121 3.58 -11.92 4.19
N HIS A 122 3.96 -10.65 3.98
CA HIS A 122 5.25 -10.30 3.39
C HIS A 122 6.08 -9.55 4.40
N ASP A 123 7.29 -10.05 4.64
CA ASP A 123 8.21 -9.52 5.64
C ASP A 123 9.23 -8.59 4.98
N SER A 124 9.09 -7.29 5.23
CA SER A 124 10.01 -6.29 4.69
C SER A 124 11.36 -6.34 5.41
N THR A 125 12.42 -6.01 4.67
CA THR A 125 13.77 -5.87 5.20
C THR A 125 14.30 -4.47 4.92
N ALA A 126 15.52 -4.17 5.38
CA ALA A 126 16.12 -2.87 5.14
C ALA A 126 16.23 -2.56 3.63
N ASP A 127 16.59 -3.56 2.82
CA ASP A 127 16.85 -3.39 1.40
C ASP A 127 15.64 -3.68 0.51
N MET A 128 14.69 -4.48 1.00
CA MET A 128 13.56 -4.96 0.23
C MET A 128 12.26 -4.67 0.99
N ARG A 129 11.45 -3.78 0.46
CA ARG A 129 10.22 -3.34 1.13
C ARG A 129 9.01 -3.58 0.26
N TYR A 130 7.91 -3.95 0.90
CA TYR A 130 6.68 -4.32 0.24
C TYR A 130 5.63 -3.22 0.36
N MET A 131 4.76 -3.16 -0.65
CA MET A 131 3.55 -2.35 -0.65
C MET A 131 2.43 -3.19 -1.26
N VAL A 132 1.23 -3.07 -0.72
CA VAL A 132 0.06 -3.78 -1.26
C VAL A 132 -0.60 -2.94 -2.34
N LEU A 133 -0.95 -3.57 -3.46
CA LEU A 133 -1.88 -3.02 -4.44
C LEU A 133 -3.27 -3.52 -4.08
N PRO A 134 -4.12 -2.67 -3.46
CA PRO A 134 -5.45 -3.10 -3.04
C PRO A 134 -6.36 -3.39 -4.22
N LEU A 135 -7.41 -4.18 -3.99
CA LEU A 135 -8.49 -4.35 -4.96
C LEU A 135 -9.16 -3.00 -5.23
N ARG A 136 -9.42 -2.73 -6.51
CA ARG A 136 -10.21 -1.58 -6.89
C ARG A 136 -11.63 -1.73 -6.35
N PRO A 137 -12.16 -0.73 -5.61
CA PRO A 137 -13.52 -0.82 -5.08
C PRO A 137 -14.57 -0.88 -6.19
N ALA A 138 -15.71 -1.49 -5.89
CA ALA A 138 -16.85 -1.51 -6.80
C ALA A 138 -17.41 -0.10 -7.01
N ASN A 139 -18.15 0.09 -8.11
CA ASN A 139 -18.84 1.34 -8.46
C ASN A 139 -17.88 2.52 -8.70
N THR A 140 -16.67 2.26 -9.19
CA THR A 140 -15.65 3.28 -9.43
C THR A 140 -15.32 3.50 -10.90
N ALA A 141 -16.08 2.88 -11.82
CA ALA A 141 -15.78 2.93 -13.26
C ALA A 141 -15.70 4.37 -13.81
N ASP A 142 -16.49 5.29 -13.26
CA ASP A 142 -16.57 6.68 -13.71
C ASP A 142 -15.59 7.62 -12.98
N LEU A 143 -14.80 7.11 -12.04
CA LEU A 143 -13.89 7.94 -11.26
C LEU A 143 -12.59 8.21 -12.03
N ASN A 144 -12.09 9.43 -11.91
CA ASN A 144 -10.77 9.79 -12.44
C ASN A 144 -9.67 9.37 -11.47
N GLU A 145 -8.42 9.57 -11.89
CA GLU A 145 -7.26 9.15 -11.10
C GLU A 145 -7.21 9.78 -9.71
N ALA A 146 -7.49 11.08 -9.60
CA ALA A 146 -7.48 11.78 -8.32
C ALA A 146 -8.59 11.27 -7.39
N GLN A 147 -9.77 11.00 -7.91
CA GLN A 147 -10.88 10.43 -7.14
C GLN A 147 -10.57 9.02 -6.67
N LEU A 148 -9.94 8.21 -7.52
CA LEU A 148 -9.51 6.86 -7.14
C LEU A 148 -8.43 6.91 -6.07
N ALA A 149 -7.45 7.79 -6.19
CA ALA A 149 -6.38 7.94 -5.20
C ALA A 149 -6.95 8.29 -3.81
N ALA A 150 -8.03 9.06 -3.76
CA ALA A 150 -8.69 9.41 -2.49
C ALA A 150 -9.29 8.21 -1.76
N LEU A 151 -9.50 7.09 -2.43
CA LEU A 151 -10.01 5.86 -1.82
C LEU A 151 -8.90 4.98 -1.23
N VAL A 152 -7.64 5.29 -1.54
CA VAL A 152 -6.48 4.53 -1.09
C VAL A 152 -5.97 5.13 0.21
N THR A 153 -5.91 4.30 1.26
CA THR A 153 -5.44 4.72 2.57
C THR A 153 -4.10 4.05 2.89
N ARG A 154 -3.38 4.62 3.86
CA ARG A 154 -2.17 3.98 4.39
C ARG A 154 -2.45 2.53 4.79
N ASP A 155 -3.53 2.29 5.50
CA ASP A 155 -3.88 0.96 5.98
C ASP A 155 -4.19 -0.01 4.83
N SER A 156 -4.72 0.48 3.71
CA SER A 156 -4.92 -0.36 2.52
C SER A 156 -3.60 -0.70 1.83
N LEU A 157 -2.61 0.19 1.89
CA LEU A 157 -1.27 -0.05 1.34
C LEU A 157 -0.45 -0.99 2.21
N ILE A 158 -0.74 -1.06 3.52
CA ILE A 158 -0.17 -2.06 4.44
C ILE A 158 -0.88 -3.41 4.27
N GLY A 159 -2.15 -3.38 3.92
CA GLY A 159 -2.97 -4.56 3.71
C GLY A 159 -3.86 -4.94 4.90
N VAL A 160 -3.88 -4.15 5.99
CA VAL A 160 -4.76 -4.43 7.13
C VAL A 160 -6.20 -4.00 6.88
N LYS A 161 -6.43 -3.18 5.86
CA LYS A 161 -7.76 -2.78 5.39
C LYS A 161 -7.84 -2.84 3.88
N ARG A 162 -9.05 -2.88 3.36
CA ARG A 162 -9.30 -2.67 1.93
C ARG A 162 -9.34 -1.18 1.64
N ALA A 163 -9.26 -0.78 0.37
CA ALA A 163 -9.51 0.58 -0.04
C ALA A 163 -10.93 1.00 0.37
N LEU A 164 -11.14 2.30 0.53
CA LEU A 164 -12.43 2.83 0.96
C LEU A 164 -13.53 2.51 -0.08
N ASN A 165 -14.71 2.19 0.41
CA ASN A 165 -15.86 1.96 -0.46
C ASN A 165 -16.29 3.28 -1.11
N HIS A 166 -16.77 3.17 -2.36
CA HIS A 166 -17.41 4.27 -3.04
C HIS A 166 -18.89 3.94 -3.20
N ALA A 167 -19.76 4.79 -2.66
CA ALA A 167 -21.19 4.54 -2.69
C ALA A 167 -21.72 4.58 -4.12
N ALA A 168 -22.59 3.62 -4.47
CA ALA A 168 -23.32 3.66 -5.72
C ALA A 168 -24.29 4.84 -5.70
N GLN A 169 -24.31 5.62 -6.79
CA GLN A 169 -25.26 6.71 -6.95
C GLN A 169 -26.48 6.25 -7.70
#